data_b317389e5d7708b318f809cacc3184ad
#
_entry.id   b317389e5d7708b318f809cacc3184ad
#
_cell.length_a   1.000
_cell.length_b   1.000
_cell.length_c   1.000
_cell.angle_alpha   90.00
_cell.angle_beta   90.00
_cell.angle_gamma   90.00
#
_symmetry.space_group_name_H-M   'P 1'
#
loop_
_entity.id
_entity.type
_entity.pdbx_description
1 polymer ?
#
loop_
_entity_poly.entity_id
_entity_poly.type
_entity_poly.pdbx_seq_one_letter_code
_entity_poly.pdbx_strand_id
1 'polypeptide(L)'
;SRGLGDVYKRQGIDREDKYSGGELINVYYEYLAQKDNEKLSLLLTHNYEDVLGMTKLLSILSYKECIHGIADITGVSVNPYTAYDGSLMNELIISFENKFSVPKSVSFHDNDIYLTIGTTKSYVRAEIFEGEMRHFYSDYKNYYYLPKEDMAIHKSVAAYVDHEYREKCKAYNCYVRKTGTFIRQYSDFMKPEFRFDIKDKYSYFLLTDDFINSKQMVLSYVKHITDHLFNL
;
A
#
# COMPACT_ATOMS: atom_id res chain seq x y z
N SER A 1 -23.95 1.01 -22.51
CA SER A 1 -22.85 0.57 -23.40
C SER A 1 -21.75 1.60 -23.69
N ARG A 2 -21.92 2.90 -23.32
CA ARG A 2 -20.84 3.90 -23.48
C ARG A 2 -19.58 3.58 -22.70
N GLY A 3 -19.67 2.87 -21.56
CA GLY A 3 -18.52 2.57 -20.71
C GLY A 3 -17.56 1.52 -21.26
N LEU A 4 -18.02 0.51 -21.99
CA LEU A 4 -17.17 -0.55 -22.56
C LEU A 4 -16.32 -0.03 -23.73
N GLY A 5 -16.87 0.81 -24.61
CA GLY A 5 -16.12 1.40 -25.73
C GLY A 5 -14.91 2.23 -25.31
N ASP A 6 -15.01 2.97 -24.19
CA ASP A 6 -13.88 3.74 -23.63
C ASP A 6 -12.81 2.86 -22.98
N VAL A 7 -13.21 1.72 -22.40
CA VAL A 7 -12.28 0.72 -21.84
C VAL A 7 -11.46 0.07 -22.95
N TYR A 8 -12.09 -0.30 -24.05
CA TYR A 8 -11.40 -0.90 -25.21
C TYR A 8 -10.39 0.06 -25.86
N LYS A 9 -10.76 1.34 -26.04
CA LYS A 9 -9.83 2.36 -26.57
C LYS A 9 -8.61 2.56 -25.69
N ARG A 10 -8.78 2.53 -24.37
CA ARG A 10 -7.67 2.66 -23.42
C ARG A 10 -6.73 1.45 -23.43
N GLN A 11 -7.20 0.31 -23.90
CA GLN A 11 -6.42 -0.94 -23.96
C GLN A 11 -5.81 -1.22 -25.34
N GLY A 12 -5.97 -0.30 -26.33
CA GLY A 12 -5.43 -0.47 -27.68
C GLY A 12 -6.08 -1.63 -28.44
N ILE A 13 -7.38 -1.91 -28.18
CA ILE A 13 -8.14 -2.91 -28.92
C ILE A 13 -8.82 -2.21 -30.07
N ASP A 14 -8.27 -2.37 -31.28
CA ASP A 14 -8.92 -1.93 -32.50
C ASP A 14 -10.03 -2.93 -32.86
N ARG A 15 -11.22 -2.39 -33.15
CA ARG A 15 -12.36 -3.15 -33.65
C ARG A 15 -12.54 -2.88 -35.15
N GLU A 16 -12.77 -3.93 -35.91
CA GLU A 16 -13.20 -3.82 -37.32
C GLU A 16 -14.65 -3.35 -37.39
N ASP A 17 -15.46 -3.82 -36.45
CA ASP A 17 -16.86 -3.43 -36.32
C ASP A 17 -17.02 -2.02 -35.72
N LYS A 18 -17.75 -1.17 -36.47
CA LYS A 18 -18.05 0.24 -36.11
C LYS A 18 -19.46 0.45 -35.58
N TYR A 19 -20.27 -0.59 -35.51
CA TYR A 19 -21.66 -0.51 -35.09
C TYR A 19 -21.80 -0.44 -33.56
N SER A 20 -22.75 0.35 -33.11
CA SER A 20 -23.18 0.33 -31.72
C SER A 20 -24.14 -0.85 -31.47
N GLY A 21 -24.20 -1.34 -30.25
CA GLY A 21 -25.16 -2.41 -29.90
C GLY A 21 -26.62 -2.09 -30.22
N GLY A 22 -27.00 -0.80 -30.24
CA GLY A 22 -28.34 -0.37 -30.65
C GLY A 22 -28.58 -0.52 -32.16
N GLU A 23 -27.54 -0.23 -32.96
CA GLU A 23 -27.63 -0.38 -34.43
C GLU A 23 -27.68 -1.87 -34.81
N LEU A 24 -26.99 -2.72 -34.11
CA LEU A 24 -27.02 -4.18 -34.34
C LEU A 24 -28.36 -4.83 -34.08
N ILE A 25 -29.21 -4.26 -33.24
CA ILE A 25 -30.57 -4.71 -33.06
C ILE A 25 -31.35 -4.59 -34.39
N ASN A 26 -31.21 -3.49 -35.11
CA ASN A 26 -31.83 -3.31 -36.41
C ASN A 26 -31.29 -4.29 -37.46
N VAL A 27 -29.95 -4.47 -37.51
CA VAL A 27 -29.31 -5.47 -38.38
C VAL A 27 -29.81 -6.87 -38.10
N TYR A 28 -30.05 -7.23 -36.84
CA TYR A 28 -30.64 -8.51 -36.45
C TYR A 28 -32.08 -8.69 -36.98
N TYR A 29 -32.96 -7.67 -36.85
CA TYR A 29 -34.33 -7.74 -37.39
C TYR A 29 -34.31 -7.82 -38.92
N GLU A 30 -33.41 -7.09 -39.59
CA GLU A 30 -33.27 -7.17 -41.06
C GLU A 30 -32.79 -8.57 -41.49
N TYR A 31 -31.82 -9.15 -40.75
CA TYR A 31 -31.41 -10.54 -40.97
C TYR A 31 -32.57 -11.52 -40.82
N LEU A 32 -33.44 -11.36 -39.81
CA LEU A 32 -34.60 -12.23 -39.61
C LEU A 32 -35.58 -12.15 -40.78
N ALA A 33 -35.77 -10.96 -41.33
CA ALA A 33 -36.69 -10.74 -42.45
C ALA A 33 -36.15 -11.25 -43.81
N GLN A 34 -34.84 -11.05 -44.06
CA GLN A 34 -34.25 -11.27 -45.40
C GLN A 34 -33.36 -12.51 -45.45
N LYS A 35 -32.94 -13.05 -44.32
CA LYS A 35 -31.93 -14.15 -44.19
C LYS A 35 -30.63 -13.87 -44.95
N ASP A 36 -30.22 -12.58 -44.95
CA ASP A 36 -29.03 -12.10 -45.60
C ASP A 36 -27.75 -12.56 -44.88
N ASN A 37 -26.89 -13.29 -45.58
CA ASN A 37 -25.63 -13.82 -45.01
C ASN A 37 -24.63 -12.74 -44.65
N GLU A 38 -24.64 -11.57 -45.31
CA GLU A 38 -23.74 -10.46 -44.96
C GLU A 38 -24.13 -9.88 -43.57
N LYS A 39 -25.41 -9.74 -43.33
CA LYS A 39 -25.92 -9.29 -42.00
C LYS A 39 -25.63 -10.31 -40.92
N LEU A 40 -25.74 -11.60 -41.20
CA LEU A 40 -25.36 -12.65 -40.26
C LEU A 40 -23.88 -12.58 -39.97
N SER A 41 -23.03 -12.42 -40.99
CA SER A 41 -21.56 -12.31 -40.83
C SER A 41 -21.19 -11.11 -39.95
N LEU A 42 -21.84 -9.96 -40.15
CA LEU A 42 -21.63 -8.76 -39.32
C LEU A 42 -21.96 -9.02 -37.85
N LEU A 43 -23.11 -9.64 -37.57
CA LEU A 43 -23.52 -9.98 -36.20
C LEU A 43 -22.54 -10.95 -35.53
N LEU A 44 -22.06 -11.95 -36.29
CA LEU A 44 -21.09 -12.93 -35.79
C LEU A 44 -19.73 -12.29 -35.53
N THR A 45 -19.27 -11.39 -36.40
CA THR A 45 -18.00 -10.65 -36.25
C THR A 45 -18.05 -9.79 -34.98
N HIS A 46 -19.14 -9.04 -34.78
CA HIS A 46 -19.33 -8.25 -33.56
C HIS A 46 -19.28 -9.12 -32.30
N ASN A 47 -20.01 -10.21 -32.26
CA ASN A 47 -20.02 -11.13 -31.13
C ASN A 47 -18.64 -11.76 -30.88
N TYR A 48 -17.93 -12.14 -31.96
CA TYR A 48 -16.57 -12.65 -31.88
C TYR A 48 -15.60 -11.63 -31.27
N GLU A 49 -15.66 -10.38 -31.73
CA GLU A 49 -14.83 -9.29 -31.18
C GLU A 49 -15.13 -8.98 -29.73
N ASP A 50 -16.41 -9.06 -29.31
CA ASP A 50 -16.80 -8.92 -27.91
C ASP A 50 -16.20 -10.03 -27.04
N VAL A 51 -16.26 -11.27 -27.49
CA VAL A 51 -15.65 -12.42 -26.78
C VAL A 51 -14.12 -12.26 -26.70
N LEU A 52 -13.46 -11.88 -27.78
CA LEU A 52 -12.02 -11.58 -27.77
C LEU A 52 -11.68 -10.43 -26.84
N GLY A 53 -12.50 -9.38 -26.85
CA GLY A 53 -12.35 -8.25 -25.93
C GLY A 53 -12.45 -8.69 -24.46
N MET A 54 -13.40 -9.55 -24.11
CA MET A 54 -13.51 -10.10 -22.75
C MET A 54 -12.28 -10.90 -22.33
N THR A 55 -11.70 -11.72 -23.24
CA THR A 55 -10.49 -12.49 -22.90
C THR A 55 -9.29 -11.57 -22.59
N LYS A 56 -9.15 -10.45 -23.30
CA LYS A 56 -8.14 -9.42 -23.01
C LYS A 56 -8.38 -8.70 -21.68
N LEU A 57 -9.66 -8.51 -21.28
CA LEU A 57 -10.02 -7.95 -19.99
C LEU A 57 -9.64 -8.86 -18.81
N LEU A 58 -9.53 -10.17 -19.00
CA LEU A 58 -9.11 -11.09 -17.95
C LEU A 58 -7.72 -10.73 -17.37
N SER A 59 -6.87 -10.09 -18.18
CA SER A 59 -5.57 -9.61 -17.69
C SER A 59 -5.67 -8.60 -16.55
N ILE A 60 -6.80 -7.89 -16.38
CA ILE A 60 -7.05 -6.98 -15.27
C ILE A 60 -7.12 -7.74 -13.93
N LEU A 61 -7.56 -8.99 -13.94
CA LEU A 61 -7.60 -9.82 -12.73
C LEU A 61 -6.21 -10.06 -12.14
N SER A 62 -5.16 -9.97 -12.96
CA SER A 62 -3.78 -10.09 -12.48
C SER A 62 -3.40 -9.03 -11.44
N TYR A 63 -4.02 -7.85 -11.44
CA TYR A 63 -3.78 -6.85 -10.40
C TYR A 63 -4.21 -7.35 -9.02
N LYS A 64 -5.37 -8.00 -8.93
CA LYS A 64 -5.84 -8.59 -7.67
C LYS A 64 -4.85 -9.65 -7.17
N GLU A 65 -4.38 -10.51 -8.07
CA GLU A 65 -3.41 -11.55 -7.72
C GLU A 65 -2.04 -10.96 -7.33
N CYS A 66 -1.61 -9.86 -7.97
CA CYS A 66 -0.37 -9.16 -7.60
C CYS A 66 -0.44 -8.51 -6.22
N ILE A 67 -1.60 -7.98 -5.84
CA ILE A 67 -1.82 -7.39 -4.51
C ILE A 67 -1.71 -8.47 -3.43
N HIS A 68 -2.22 -9.68 -3.68
CA HIS A 68 -2.20 -10.80 -2.74
C HIS A 68 -0.93 -11.68 -2.84
N GLY A 69 -0.17 -11.58 -3.91
CA GLY A 69 0.95 -12.49 -4.21
C GLY A 69 2.24 -11.80 -4.60
N ILE A 70 3.15 -11.64 -3.64
CA ILE A 70 4.54 -11.23 -3.86
C ILE A 70 5.35 -12.50 -4.08
N ALA A 71 6.16 -12.54 -5.16
CA ALA A 71 6.99 -13.71 -5.46
C ALA A 71 8.26 -13.72 -4.61
N ASP A 72 9.07 -12.66 -4.66
CA ASP A 72 10.31 -12.54 -3.87
C ASP A 72 10.71 -11.07 -3.69
N ILE A 73 11.42 -10.78 -2.59
CA ILE A 73 12.11 -9.49 -2.37
C ILE A 73 13.42 -9.51 -3.14
N THR A 74 13.58 -8.56 -4.05
CA THR A 74 14.77 -8.45 -4.92
C THR A 74 15.78 -7.41 -4.48
N GLY A 75 15.38 -6.48 -3.62
CA GLY A 75 16.28 -5.47 -3.08
C GLY A 75 15.64 -4.62 -2.00
N VAL A 76 16.48 -4.16 -1.08
CA VAL A 76 16.14 -3.18 -0.04
C VAL A 76 17.23 -2.15 -0.02
N SER A 77 16.89 -0.87 -0.09
CA SER A 77 17.86 0.24 -0.01
C SER A 77 17.26 1.43 0.71
N VAL A 78 18.14 2.21 1.35
CA VAL A 78 17.80 3.52 1.91
C VAL A 78 18.43 4.56 1.01
N ASN A 79 17.63 5.47 0.44
CA ASN A 79 18.10 6.46 -0.50
C ASN A 79 17.68 7.87 -0.04
N PRO A 80 18.60 8.86 -0.14
CA PRO A 80 18.23 10.26 0.07
C PRO A 80 17.37 10.77 -1.10
N TYR A 81 16.42 11.63 -0.79
CA TYR A 81 15.66 12.38 -1.78
C TYR A 81 15.41 13.81 -1.30
N THR A 82 15.09 14.71 -2.21
CA THR A 82 14.72 16.08 -1.86
C THR A 82 13.19 16.20 -1.88
N ALA A 83 12.61 16.52 -0.73
CA ALA A 83 11.19 16.77 -0.61
C ALA A 83 10.77 18.07 -1.36
N TYR A 84 9.45 18.27 -1.55
CA TYR A 84 8.93 19.42 -2.29
C TYR A 84 9.31 20.78 -1.66
N ASP A 85 9.46 20.83 -0.34
CA ASP A 85 9.88 22.01 0.41
C ASP A 85 11.40 22.26 0.38
N GLY A 86 12.17 21.40 -0.32
CA GLY A 86 13.64 21.49 -0.45
C GLY A 86 14.38 20.78 0.68
N SER A 87 13.73 20.16 1.66
CA SER A 87 14.37 19.39 2.71
C SER A 87 14.96 18.10 2.17
N LEU A 88 16.12 17.71 2.70
CA LEU A 88 16.74 16.43 2.39
C LEU A 88 16.18 15.37 3.34
N MET A 89 15.54 14.36 2.78
CA MET A 89 14.91 13.27 3.49
C MET A 89 15.48 11.93 3.04
N ASN A 90 15.23 10.88 3.82
CA ASN A 90 15.54 9.51 3.42
C ASN A 90 14.28 8.70 3.19
N GLU A 91 14.32 7.78 2.24
CA GLU A 91 13.25 6.82 2.00
C GLU A 91 13.78 5.38 1.97
N LEU A 92 13.01 4.45 2.50
CA LEU A 92 13.22 3.02 2.32
C LEU A 92 12.56 2.59 1.02
N ILE A 93 13.36 2.00 0.13
CA ILE A 93 12.88 1.42 -1.12
C ILE A 93 12.98 -0.09 -1.03
N ILE A 94 11.84 -0.77 -1.15
CA ILE A 94 11.76 -2.23 -1.20
C ILE A 94 11.32 -2.63 -2.60
N SER A 95 12.18 -3.33 -3.32
CA SER A 95 11.88 -3.87 -4.64
C SER A 95 11.51 -5.34 -4.54
N PHE A 96 10.50 -5.76 -5.28
CA PHE A 96 10.03 -7.14 -5.27
C PHE A 96 9.49 -7.57 -6.65
N GLU A 97 9.50 -8.88 -6.88
CA GLU A 97 8.91 -9.46 -8.08
C GLU A 97 7.45 -9.80 -7.85
N ASN A 98 6.63 -9.53 -8.87
CA ASN A 98 5.24 -9.92 -8.89
C ASN A 98 5.12 -11.42 -9.14
N LYS A 99 4.16 -12.07 -8.51
CA LYS A 99 3.81 -13.46 -8.82
C LYS A 99 3.21 -13.60 -10.21
N PHE A 100 2.51 -12.55 -10.67
CA PHE A 100 1.90 -12.49 -12.00
C PHE A 100 2.24 -11.14 -12.64
N SER A 101 2.42 -11.12 -13.97
CA SER A 101 2.59 -9.86 -14.69
C SER A 101 1.26 -9.09 -14.78
N VAL A 102 1.33 -7.77 -14.68
CA VAL A 102 0.16 -6.89 -14.87
C VAL A 102 0.27 -6.16 -16.22
N PRO A 103 -0.87 -5.83 -16.85
CA PRO A 103 -0.86 -5.22 -18.20
C PRO A 103 -0.16 -3.87 -18.27
N LYS A 104 -0.28 -3.06 -17.20
CA LYS A 104 0.24 -1.70 -17.12
C LYS A 104 0.65 -1.38 -15.70
N SER A 105 1.70 -0.61 -15.54
CA SER A 105 2.11 -0.10 -14.23
C SER A 105 1.06 0.82 -13.62
N VAL A 106 0.82 0.67 -12.32
CA VAL A 106 -0.09 1.51 -11.52
C VAL A 106 0.58 1.88 -10.21
N SER A 107 0.24 3.07 -9.67
CA SER A 107 0.79 3.53 -8.41
C SER A 107 -0.32 3.94 -7.45
N PHE A 108 -0.12 3.64 -6.18
CA PHE A 108 -0.99 3.99 -5.06
C PHE A 108 -0.16 4.71 -4.01
N HIS A 109 -0.78 5.60 -3.25
CA HIS A 109 -0.09 6.28 -2.16
C HIS A 109 -1.06 6.56 -1.01
N ASP A 110 -0.54 6.57 0.19
CA ASP A 110 -1.18 7.10 1.40
C ASP A 110 -0.11 7.79 2.25
N ASN A 111 -0.28 9.11 2.43
CA ASN A 111 0.70 9.96 3.11
C ASN A 111 2.13 9.76 2.53
N ASP A 112 3.03 9.25 3.35
CA ASP A 112 4.45 9.04 3.14
C ASP A 112 4.80 7.63 2.60
N ILE A 113 3.81 6.84 2.19
CA ILE A 113 4.01 5.53 1.57
C ILE A 113 3.49 5.50 0.15
N TYR A 114 4.31 4.96 -0.75
CA TYR A 114 4.01 4.79 -2.17
C TYR A 114 4.22 3.32 -2.55
N LEU A 115 3.21 2.72 -3.17
CA LEU A 115 3.28 1.39 -3.78
C LEU A 115 3.17 1.55 -5.29
N THR A 116 4.16 1.10 -6.03
CA THR A 116 4.08 0.99 -7.49
C THR A 116 4.10 -0.47 -7.90
N ILE A 117 3.02 -0.93 -8.53
CA ILE A 117 2.92 -2.24 -9.16
C ILE A 117 3.34 -2.06 -10.61
N GLY A 118 4.55 -2.50 -10.94
CA GLY A 118 5.06 -2.54 -12.30
C GLY A 118 4.61 -3.79 -13.04
N THR A 119 4.95 -3.94 -14.32
CA THR A 119 4.52 -5.08 -15.14
C THR A 119 5.02 -6.43 -14.59
N THR A 120 6.23 -6.50 -14.11
CA THR A 120 6.85 -7.70 -13.53
C THR A 120 7.53 -7.44 -12.20
N LYS A 121 8.03 -6.21 -11.99
CA LYS A 121 8.69 -5.78 -10.75
C LYS A 121 7.93 -4.61 -10.15
N SER A 122 7.83 -4.61 -8.85
CA SER A 122 7.11 -3.62 -8.06
C SER A 122 7.99 -3.08 -6.94
N TYR A 123 7.60 -1.94 -6.38
CA TYR A 123 8.32 -1.35 -5.24
C TYR A 123 7.39 -0.61 -4.30
N VAL A 124 7.75 -0.72 -3.03
CA VAL A 124 7.27 0.15 -1.97
C VAL A 124 8.34 1.20 -1.70
N ARG A 125 7.95 2.47 -1.60
CA ARG A 125 8.76 3.54 -1.04
C ARG A 125 8.07 4.04 0.20
N ALA A 126 8.81 4.11 1.29
CA ALA A 126 8.31 4.60 2.57
C ALA A 126 9.28 5.64 3.13
N GLU A 127 8.75 6.80 3.47
CA GLU A 127 9.52 7.87 4.08
C GLU A 127 10.07 7.43 5.43
N ILE A 128 11.32 7.80 5.69
CA ILE A 128 12.02 7.51 6.93
C ILE A 128 12.01 8.77 7.79
N PHE A 129 11.59 8.63 9.04
CA PHE A 129 11.75 9.67 10.04
C PHE A 129 13.01 9.43 10.86
N GLU A 130 13.88 10.41 10.90
CA GLU A 130 15.10 10.43 11.75
C GLU A 130 14.92 11.47 12.86
N GLY A 131 14.96 11.01 14.11
CA GLY A 131 14.77 11.90 15.24
C GLY A 131 14.37 11.18 16.51
N GLU A 132 13.70 11.91 17.41
CA GLU A 132 13.23 11.39 18.67
C GLU A 132 11.73 11.10 18.63
N MET A 133 11.36 9.89 19.04
CA MET A 133 9.97 9.47 19.23
C MET A 133 9.73 8.89 20.61
N ARG A 134 8.46 8.73 20.97
CA ARG A 134 8.01 8.23 22.26
C ARG A 134 7.42 6.84 22.15
N HIS A 135 7.85 5.95 23.04
CA HIS A 135 7.18 4.69 23.29
C HIS A 135 6.32 4.81 24.53
N PHE A 136 5.00 4.72 24.38
CA PHE A 136 4.02 4.84 25.46
C PHE A 136 3.72 3.48 26.09
N TYR A 137 3.76 3.41 27.40
CA TYR A 137 3.38 2.21 28.16
C TYR A 137 1.88 2.17 28.39
N SER A 138 1.23 1.08 27.99
CA SER A 138 -0.21 0.88 28.17
C SER A 138 -0.60 0.67 29.63
N ASP A 139 0.27 0.07 30.44
CA ASP A 139 0.11 -0.21 31.87
C ASP A 139 0.61 0.92 32.77
N TYR A 140 0.34 2.17 32.40
CA TYR A 140 0.83 3.39 33.05
C TYR A 140 0.66 3.41 34.57
N LYS A 141 -0.28 2.64 35.14
CA LYS A 141 -0.49 2.53 36.60
C LYS A 141 0.71 1.90 37.33
N ASN A 142 1.58 1.23 36.63
CA ASN A 142 2.80 0.62 37.16
C ASN A 142 4.03 1.51 37.03
N TYR A 143 3.86 2.76 36.57
CA TYR A 143 4.96 3.67 36.30
C TYR A 143 4.82 4.99 37.03
N TYR A 144 5.96 5.64 37.22
CA TYR A 144 6.10 7.02 37.64
C TYR A 144 6.78 7.84 36.56
N TYR A 145 6.29 9.04 36.34
CA TYR A 145 6.88 10.03 35.47
C TYR A 145 7.91 10.86 36.22
N LEU A 146 9.07 11.09 35.61
CA LEU A 146 10.15 11.95 36.11
C LEU A 146 10.13 13.26 35.33
N PRO A 147 9.63 14.36 35.89
CA PRO A 147 9.48 15.63 35.16
C PRO A 147 10.79 16.23 34.63
N LYS A 148 11.90 16.03 35.35
CA LYS A 148 13.21 16.56 34.93
C LYS A 148 13.83 15.80 33.78
N GLU A 149 13.68 14.49 33.77
CA GLU A 149 14.20 13.57 32.75
C GLU A 149 13.24 13.41 31.57
N ASP A 150 12.00 13.87 31.73
CA ASP A 150 10.90 13.72 30.75
C ASP A 150 10.74 12.27 30.28
N MET A 151 10.63 11.34 31.26
CA MET A 151 10.44 9.91 30.98
C MET A 151 9.73 9.18 32.10
N ALA A 152 9.13 8.03 31.79
CA ALA A 152 8.52 7.14 32.75
C ALA A 152 9.51 6.05 33.21
N ILE A 153 9.43 5.71 34.49
CA ILE A 153 10.18 4.58 35.08
C ILE A 153 9.20 3.65 35.80
N HIS A 154 9.51 2.34 35.77
CA HIS A 154 8.70 1.36 36.50
C HIS A 154 8.75 1.59 38.01
N LYS A 155 7.64 1.31 38.70
CA LYS A 155 7.50 1.54 40.15
C LYS A 155 8.57 0.88 41.02
N SER A 156 9.14 -0.23 40.59
CA SER A 156 10.23 -0.90 41.32
C SER A 156 11.51 -0.06 41.34
N VAL A 157 11.81 0.67 40.28
CA VAL A 157 12.95 1.59 40.18
C VAL A 157 12.59 2.92 40.85
N ALA A 158 11.37 3.38 40.66
CA ALA A 158 10.86 4.62 41.29
C ALA A 158 10.90 4.58 42.84
N ALA A 159 10.94 3.40 43.46
CA ALA A 159 11.08 3.27 44.87
C ALA A 159 12.35 3.93 45.45
N TYR A 160 13.40 4.05 44.62
CA TYR A 160 14.69 4.64 44.96
C TYR A 160 14.79 6.14 44.62
N VAL A 161 13.73 6.73 44.04
CA VAL A 161 13.66 8.17 43.71
C VAL A 161 12.81 8.87 44.74
N ASP A 162 13.27 10.03 45.22
CA ASP A 162 12.52 10.84 46.22
C ASP A 162 11.15 11.29 45.66
N HIS A 163 10.19 11.42 46.53
CA HIS A 163 8.81 11.71 46.16
C HIS A 163 8.63 13.06 45.42
N GLU A 164 9.50 14.02 45.69
CA GLU A 164 9.49 15.35 45.04
C GLU A 164 9.93 15.34 43.57
N TYR A 165 10.63 14.27 43.10
CA TYR A 165 11.11 14.16 41.75
C TYR A 165 10.33 13.19 40.88
N ARG A 166 9.22 12.63 41.42
CA ARG A 166 8.39 11.67 40.67
C ARG A 166 6.90 11.93 40.82
N GLU A 167 6.16 11.72 39.77
CA GLU A 167 4.71 11.80 39.72
C GLU A 167 4.09 10.50 39.26
N LYS A 168 2.85 10.19 39.67
CA LYS A 168 2.12 9.05 39.13
C LYS A 168 1.88 9.27 37.63
N CYS A 169 2.24 8.30 36.82
CA CYS A 169 1.96 8.35 35.37
C CYS A 169 0.46 8.45 35.09
N LYS A 170 0.16 9.17 34.05
CA LYS A 170 -1.10 9.17 33.30
C LYS A 170 -0.83 8.65 31.89
N ALA A 171 -1.87 8.26 31.17
CA ALA A 171 -1.68 7.68 29.82
C ALA A 171 -0.83 8.57 28.88
N TYR A 172 -0.96 9.89 28.96
CA TYR A 172 -0.28 10.83 28.07
C TYR A 172 1.19 11.12 28.42
N ASN A 173 1.63 10.88 29.67
CA ASN A 173 3.00 11.13 30.12
C ASN A 173 3.77 9.86 30.50
N CYS A 174 3.19 8.68 30.24
CA CYS A 174 3.84 7.41 30.54
C CYS A 174 4.61 6.88 29.33
N TYR A 175 5.75 7.47 29.05
CA TYR A 175 6.57 7.11 27.90
C TYR A 175 8.07 7.15 28.20
N VAL A 176 8.82 6.51 27.32
CA VAL A 176 10.26 6.69 27.18
C VAL A 176 10.55 7.26 25.80
N ARG A 177 11.61 8.08 25.71
CA ARG A 177 12.07 8.67 24.46
C ARG A 177 13.13 7.79 23.82
N LYS A 178 13.11 7.71 22.52
CA LYS A 178 14.10 6.99 21.73
C LYS A 178 14.47 7.82 20.50
N THR A 179 15.76 8.13 20.37
CA THR A 179 16.31 8.69 19.14
C THR A 179 16.72 7.55 18.22
N GLY A 180 16.37 7.65 16.94
CA GLY A 180 16.67 6.62 15.96
C GLY A 180 16.06 6.91 14.59
N THR A 181 16.06 5.91 13.77
CA THR A 181 15.48 5.88 12.43
C THR A 181 14.20 5.07 12.46
N PHE A 182 13.10 5.67 12.05
CA PHE A 182 11.76 5.07 12.21
C PHE A 182 11.03 5.02 10.89
N ILE A 183 10.17 4.00 10.76
CA ILE A 183 9.31 3.81 9.59
C ILE A 183 7.87 3.57 10.05
N ARG A 184 6.91 4.10 9.30
CA ARG A 184 5.49 4.05 9.64
C ARG A 184 4.91 2.65 9.56
N GLN A 185 3.99 2.36 10.49
CA GLN A 185 3.11 1.20 10.45
C GLN A 185 1.66 1.62 10.74
N TYR A 186 0.71 0.87 10.20
CA TYR A 186 -0.72 1.21 10.22
C TYR A 186 -1.55 0.39 11.22
N SER A 187 -0.97 -0.68 11.74
CA SER A 187 -1.53 -1.53 12.79
C SER A 187 -0.39 -2.05 13.67
N ASP A 188 -0.68 -2.96 14.59
CA ASP A 188 0.30 -3.61 15.47
C ASP A 188 1.21 -4.58 14.68
N PHE A 189 2.07 -4.03 13.81
CA PHE A 189 2.98 -4.81 12.97
C PHE A 189 4.27 -5.19 13.73
N MET A 190 4.94 -4.19 14.29
CA MET A 190 6.20 -4.36 15.01
C MET A 190 6.15 -3.71 16.39
N LYS A 191 6.80 -4.34 17.36
CA LYS A 191 6.97 -3.83 18.74
C LYS A 191 8.48 -3.65 19.06
N PRO A 192 8.84 -2.66 19.87
CA PRO A 192 8.00 -1.61 20.44
C PRO A 192 7.52 -0.61 19.38
N GLU A 193 6.28 -0.12 19.55
CA GLU A 193 5.75 0.95 18.71
C GLU A 193 6.13 2.33 19.26
N PHE A 194 6.28 3.29 18.37
CA PHE A 194 6.63 4.67 18.69
C PHE A 194 5.63 5.65 18.07
N ARG A 195 5.44 6.80 18.71
CA ARG A 195 4.52 7.87 18.27
C ARG A 195 5.11 9.23 18.64
N PHE A 196 4.70 10.30 17.97
CA PHE A 196 4.99 11.66 18.40
C PHE A 196 4.09 12.03 19.60
N ASP A 197 2.79 11.70 19.50
CA ASP A 197 1.78 11.88 20.56
C ASP A 197 0.96 10.59 20.74
N ILE A 198 0.45 10.37 21.95
CA ILE A 198 -0.38 9.19 22.25
C ILE A 198 -1.66 9.13 21.40
N LYS A 199 -2.13 10.28 20.91
CA LYS A 199 -3.34 10.41 20.08
C LYS A 199 -3.10 10.13 18.60
N ASP A 200 -1.85 9.95 18.18
CA ASP A 200 -1.54 9.68 16.79
C ASP A 200 -2.25 8.42 16.31
N LYS A 201 -2.91 8.52 15.16
CA LYS A 201 -3.65 7.41 14.55
C LYS A 201 -2.74 6.25 14.19
N TYR A 202 -1.54 6.57 13.71
CA TYR A 202 -0.55 5.58 13.26
C TYR A 202 0.67 5.61 14.17
N SER A 203 1.37 4.50 14.19
CA SER A 203 2.63 4.36 14.93
C SER A 203 3.80 4.11 13.98
N TYR A 204 4.98 4.04 14.57
CA TYR A 204 6.22 3.78 13.87
C TYR A 204 6.97 2.66 14.60
N PHE A 205 7.83 1.96 13.89
CA PHE A 205 8.79 1.04 14.47
C PHE A 205 10.21 1.45 14.12
N LEU A 206 11.18 1.03 14.92
CA LEU A 206 12.58 1.32 14.71
C LEU A 206 13.11 0.53 13.50
N LEU A 207 13.61 1.22 12.50
CA LEU A 207 14.27 0.61 11.35
C LEU A 207 15.66 0.15 11.76
N THR A 208 15.90 -1.15 11.74
CA THR A 208 17.16 -1.77 12.15
C THR A 208 17.79 -2.53 10.98
N ASP A 209 19.10 -2.77 11.08
CA ASP A 209 19.82 -3.60 10.09
C ASP A 209 19.23 -5.02 10.05
N ASP A 210 18.79 -5.57 11.18
CA ASP A 210 18.12 -6.87 11.25
C ASP A 210 16.84 -6.89 10.41
N PHE A 211 16.05 -5.81 10.44
CA PHE A 211 14.87 -5.69 9.60
C PHE A 211 15.26 -5.63 8.12
N ILE A 212 16.20 -4.75 7.75
CA ILE A 212 16.63 -4.53 6.35
C ILE A 212 17.18 -5.84 5.74
N ASN A 213 17.95 -6.60 6.52
CA ASN A 213 18.59 -7.84 6.07
C ASN A 213 17.67 -9.08 6.11
N SER A 214 16.51 -8.98 6.74
CA SER A 214 15.56 -10.09 6.84
C SER A 214 14.52 -10.04 5.72
N LYS A 215 14.70 -10.83 4.67
CA LYS A 215 13.70 -10.96 3.58
C LYS A 215 12.29 -11.24 4.10
N GLN A 216 12.17 -12.05 5.15
CA GLN A 216 10.87 -12.41 5.73
C GLN A 216 10.18 -11.21 6.39
N MET A 217 10.93 -10.40 7.17
CA MET A 217 10.38 -9.21 7.83
C MET A 217 9.99 -8.16 6.79
N VAL A 218 10.85 -7.94 5.79
CA VAL A 218 10.59 -7.01 4.67
C VAL A 218 9.35 -7.46 3.87
N LEU A 219 9.23 -8.75 3.55
CA LEU A 219 8.05 -9.30 2.85
C LEU A 219 6.77 -9.08 3.67
N SER A 220 6.85 -9.32 4.98
CA SER A 220 5.72 -9.08 5.89
C SER A 220 5.33 -7.60 5.93
N TYR A 221 6.31 -6.69 5.85
CA TYR A 221 6.05 -5.26 5.80
C TYR A 221 5.41 -4.84 4.49
N VAL A 222 5.88 -5.33 3.33
CA VAL A 222 5.23 -5.06 2.04
C VAL A 222 3.78 -5.54 2.07
N LYS A 223 3.52 -6.73 2.62
CA LYS A 223 2.16 -7.23 2.81
C LYS A 223 1.33 -6.32 3.71
N HIS A 224 1.88 -5.88 4.85
CA HIS A 224 1.24 -4.95 5.76
C HIS A 224 0.84 -3.62 5.06
N ILE A 225 1.71 -3.09 4.18
CA ILE A 225 1.42 -1.91 3.36
C ILE A 225 0.30 -2.19 2.36
N THR A 226 0.35 -3.32 1.65
CA THR A 226 -0.69 -3.68 0.68
C THR A 226 -2.04 -3.88 1.34
N ASP A 227 -2.08 -4.57 2.49
CA ASP A 227 -3.31 -4.78 3.26
C ASP A 227 -3.92 -3.44 3.69
N HIS A 228 -3.09 -2.48 4.12
CA HIS A 228 -3.57 -1.15 4.47
C HIS A 228 -4.11 -0.37 3.26
N LEU A 229 -3.35 -0.30 2.16
CA LEU A 229 -3.72 0.49 0.97
C LEU A 229 -4.99 -0.02 0.29
N PHE A 230 -5.29 -1.32 0.39
CA PHE A 230 -6.44 -1.95 -0.26
C PHE A 230 -7.55 -2.36 0.71
N ASN A 231 -7.44 -2.01 2.00
CA ASN A 231 -8.41 -2.35 3.06
C ASN A 231 -8.70 -3.87 3.12
N LEU A 232 -7.67 -4.70 3.11
CA LEU A 232 -7.73 -6.16 3.15
C LEU A 232 -7.69 -6.71 4.57
#